data_06d9445766ea98c73bd62afbd82fb516
#
_entry.id   06d9445766ea98c73bd62afbd82fb516
#
_cell.length_a   1.000
_cell.length_b   1.000
_cell.length_c   1.000
_cell.angle_alpha   90.00
_cell.angle_beta   90.00
_cell.angle_gamma   90.00
#
_symmetry.space_group_name_H-M   'P 1'
#
loop_
_entity.id
_entity.type
_entity.pdbx_description
1 polymer ?
#
loop_
_entity_poly.entity_id
_entity_poly.type
_entity_poly.pdbx_seq_one_letter_code
_entity_poly.pdbx_strand_id
1 'polypeptide(L)'
;NHLDVHRDMAEYVTAKRNVVLHQNGFSRAILSADSEGAAAYAGDVRGTLRWFSRRHPVENGGWMDEKGDLYHSVNGRAVSLMNRSELKLPGLHNVENFLAAASAVWGTATASQICDVGRSFAGVEHRIEFVRNKNGVRWYNDSIATSPTRTVAGLRSFDERLIVIAGGYDKHLSFDPLAPVLLERAKRLILTGQTAGQIEAAVKNAKGFAESGLVIDHASDLAEAVRTANVAAR
;
A
#
# COMPACT_ATOMS: atom_id res chain seq x y z
N ASN A 1 -6.77 9.29 -3.57
CA ASN A 1 -7.31 10.54 -3.34
C ASN A 1 -8.64 10.90 -3.99
N HIS A 2 -9.22 10.22 -4.94
CA HIS A 2 -10.60 10.41 -5.42
C HIS A 2 -11.07 11.88 -5.62
N LEU A 3 -10.15 12.79 -5.98
CA LEU A 3 -10.48 14.18 -6.35
C LEU A 3 -11.08 14.27 -7.76
N ASP A 4 -11.15 13.15 -8.46
CA ASP A 4 -11.96 12.93 -9.65
C ASP A 4 -13.47 12.83 -9.34
N VAL A 5 -13.83 12.52 -8.09
CA VAL A 5 -15.22 12.37 -7.60
C VAL A 5 -15.60 13.50 -6.64
N HIS A 6 -14.65 13.97 -5.80
CA HIS A 6 -14.87 15.00 -4.80
C HIS A 6 -14.30 16.34 -5.27
N ARG A 7 -15.02 17.41 -5.01
CA ARG A 7 -14.65 18.79 -5.35
C ARG A 7 -13.31 19.20 -4.74
N ASP A 8 -13.06 18.80 -3.50
CA ASP A 8 -11.85 19.12 -2.74
C ASP A 8 -11.58 18.10 -1.63
N MET A 9 -10.44 18.26 -0.94
CA MET A 9 -10.05 17.38 0.17
C MET A 9 -11.00 17.48 1.36
N ALA A 10 -11.62 18.61 1.61
CA ALA A 10 -12.54 18.78 2.74
C ALA A 10 -13.81 17.96 2.53
N GLU A 11 -14.35 17.96 1.31
CA GLU A 11 -15.47 17.09 0.94
C GLU A 11 -15.11 15.60 1.04
N TYR A 12 -13.94 15.21 0.53
CA TYR A 12 -13.45 13.84 0.64
C TYR A 12 -13.33 13.39 2.11
N VAL A 13 -12.73 14.21 2.97
CA VAL A 13 -12.58 13.94 4.40
C VAL A 13 -13.96 13.83 5.08
N THR A 14 -14.90 14.74 4.77
CA THR A 14 -16.27 14.70 5.28
C THR A 14 -16.99 13.41 4.86
N ALA A 15 -16.87 13.02 3.60
CA ALA A 15 -17.45 11.78 3.10
C ALA A 15 -16.88 10.53 3.82
N LYS A 16 -15.59 10.49 4.09
CA LYS A 16 -14.95 9.40 4.85
C LYS A 16 -15.39 9.38 6.32
N ARG A 17 -15.58 10.53 6.94
CA ARG A 17 -16.04 10.66 8.31
C ARG A 17 -17.40 10.01 8.57
N ASN A 18 -18.25 9.88 7.56
CA ASN A 18 -19.54 9.20 7.67
C ASN A 18 -19.42 7.74 8.13
N VAL A 19 -18.29 7.06 7.85
CA VAL A 19 -18.02 5.69 8.34
C VAL A 19 -18.05 5.62 9.87
N VAL A 20 -17.67 6.70 10.55
CA VAL A 20 -17.63 6.78 12.02
C VAL A 20 -18.90 7.41 12.57
N LEU A 21 -19.39 8.51 11.96
CA LEU A 21 -20.53 9.28 12.44
C LEU A 21 -21.83 8.48 12.56
N HIS A 22 -22.04 7.51 11.67
CA HIS A 22 -23.25 6.68 11.64
C HIS A 22 -23.13 5.38 12.44
N GLN A 23 -22.03 5.19 13.17
CA GLN A 23 -21.86 4.08 14.09
C GLN A 23 -22.66 4.31 15.39
N ASN A 24 -22.99 3.23 16.08
CA ASN A 24 -23.65 3.25 17.39
C ASN A 24 -22.71 2.74 18.50
N GLY A 25 -23.21 2.70 19.74
CA GLY A 25 -22.42 2.27 20.91
C GLY A 25 -21.93 0.83 20.87
N PHE A 26 -22.50 -0.03 20.03
CA PHE A 26 -22.07 -1.42 19.85
C PHE A 26 -21.06 -1.60 18.72
N SER A 27 -20.82 -0.54 17.94
CA SER A 27 -19.88 -0.55 16.81
C SER A 27 -18.44 -0.48 17.31
N ARG A 28 -17.52 -0.87 16.42
CA ARG A 28 -16.08 -0.79 16.67
C ARG A 28 -15.44 0.04 15.56
N ALA A 29 -14.76 1.10 15.92
CA ALA A 29 -13.94 1.89 15.02
C ALA A 29 -12.47 1.53 15.20
N ILE A 30 -11.76 1.31 14.08
CA ILE A 30 -10.33 1.04 14.05
C ILE A 30 -9.67 2.18 13.27
N LEU A 31 -8.86 2.99 13.97
CA LEU A 31 -8.23 4.18 13.41
C LEU A 31 -6.70 4.08 13.44
N SER A 32 -6.05 4.66 12.43
CA SER A 32 -4.59 4.79 12.43
C SER A 32 -4.16 5.90 13.38
N ALA A 33 -3.32 5.57 14.36
CA ALA A 33 -2.68 6.54 15.23
C ALA A 33 -1.55 7.31 14.51
N ASP A 34 -1.02 6.74 13.41
CA ASP A 34 0.04 7.35 12.61
C ASP A 34 -0.49 8.36 11.58
N SER A 35 -1.80 8.50 11.44
CA SER A 35 -2.47 9.40 10.51
C SER A 35 -3.29 10.45 11.25
N GLU A 36 -2.85 11.71 11.22
CA GLU A 36 -3.58 12.83 11.83
C GLU A 36 -5.03 12.93 11.32
N GLY A 37 -5.23 12.72 10.01
CA GLY A 37 -6.57 12.76 9.41
C GLY A 37 -7.49 11.65 9.91
N ALA A 38 -6.96 10.44 10.19
CA ALA A 38 -7.74 9.36 10.78
C ALA A 38 -7.96 9.56 12.28
N ALA A 39 -6.93 10.04 13.00
CA ALA A 39 -6.99 10.31 14.42
C ALA A 39 -8.01 11.40 14.77
N ALA A 40 -8.22 12.38 13.88
CA ALA A 40 -9.21 13.42 14.05
C ALA A 40 -10.66 12.91 14.19
N TYR A 41 -10.94 11.67 13.73
CA TYR A 41 -12.28 11.07 13.88
C TYR A 41 -12.53 10.43 15.24
N ALA A 42 -11.53 10.34 16.11
CA ALA A 42 -11.64 9.66 17.40
C ALA A 42 -12.78 10.21 18.28
N GLY A 43 -12.98 11.53 18.27
CA GLY A 43 -14.05 12.18 19.01
C GLY A 43 -15.48 11.87 18.51
N ASP A 44 -15.61 11.33 17.31
CA ASP A 44 -16.91 10.95 16.73
C ASP A 44 -17.31 9.50 17.05
N VAL A 45 -16.38 8.71 17.58
CA VAL A 45 -16.60 7.29 17.87
C VAL A 45 -17.53 7.15 19.07
N ARG A 46 -18.70 6.54 18.87
CA ARG A 46 -19.69 6.28 19.92
C ARG A 46 -19.52 4.93 20.60
N GLY A 47 -18.86 4.01 19.95
CA GLY A 47 -18.63 2.64 20.42
C GLY A 47 -17.20 2.41 20.89
N THR A 48 -16.65 1.24 20.62
CA THR A 48 -15.28 0.89 20.97
C THR A 48 -14.29 1.46 19.97
N LEU A 49 -13.38 2.31 20.44
CA LEU A 49 -12.24 2.78 19.65
C LEU A 49 -11.04 1.85 19.85
N ARG A 50 -10.44 1.40 18.76
CA ARG A 50 -9.14 0.74 18.73
C ARG A 50 -8.22 1.44 17.75
N TRP A 51 -6.94 1.45 18.10
CA TRP A 51 -5.91 2.07 17.30
C TRP A 51 -5.06 1.02 16.57
N PHE A 52 -4.40 1.42 15.52
CA PHE A 52 -3.24 0.71 15.03
C PHE A 52 -2.11 1.69 14.73
N SER A 53 -0.86 1.26 15.03
CA SER A 53 0.35 2.04 14.78
C SER A 53 1.52 1.13 14.43
N ARG A 54 2.33 1.53 13.46
CA ARG A 54 3.62 0.91 13.19
C ARG A 54 4.80 1.67 13.80
N ARG A 55 4.54 2.76 14.52
CA ARG A 55 5.56 3.69 15.03
C ARG A 55 5.70 3.68 16.55
N HIS A 56 4.63 3.40 17.25
CA HIS A 56 4.60 3.48 18.72
C HIS A 56 3.52 2.57 19.32
N PRO A 57 3.68 2.17 20.60
CA PRO A 57 2.66 1.43 21.31
C PRO A 57 1.33 2.19 21.41
N VAL A 58 0.21 1.44 21.42
CA VAL A 58 -1.12 1.96 21.67
C VAL A 58 -1.77 1.24 22.86
N GLU A 59 -2.64 1.93 23.58
CA GLU A 59 -3.29 1.39 24.78
C GLU A 59 -4.30 0.27 24.44
N ASN A 60 -5.06 0.46 23.36
CA ASN A 60 -6.04 -0.50 22.86
C ASN A 60 -5.88 -0.64 21.35
N GLY A 61 -5.40 -1.79 20.87
CA GLY A 61 -5.23 -2.07 19.46
C GLY A 61 -3.87 -2.66 19.08
N GLY A 62 -3.59 -2.72 17.78
CA GLY A 62 -2.42 -3.35 17.21
C GLY A 62 -1.25 -2.37 17.05
N TRP A 63 -0.02 -2.80 17.36
CA TRP A 63 1.15 -1.96 17.15
C TRP A 63 2.42 -2.77 16.88
N MET A 64 3.44 -2.10 16.34
CA MET A 64 4.75 -2.67 16.03
C MET A 64 5.83 -1.94 16.84
N ASP A 65 6.81 -2.69 17.35
CA ASP A 65 7.99 -2.12 17.98
C ASP A 65 9.14 -1.86 16.96
N GLU A 66 10.25 -1.32 17.48
CA GLU A 66 11.43 -1.00 16.66
C GLU A 66 12.12 -2.26 16.08
N LYS A 67 11.94 -3.43 16.71
CA LYS A 67 12.48 -4.72 16.24
C LYS A 67 11.59 -5.37 15.17
N GLY A 68 10.41 -4.81 14.94
CA GLY A 68 9.43 -5.35 14.01
C GLY A 68 8.51 -6.41 14.64
N ASP A 69 8.51 -6.54 15.96
CA ASP A 69 7.58 -7.41 16.66
C ASP A 69 6.20 -6.74 16.75
N LEU A 70 5.17 -7.53 16.45
CA LEU A 70 3.78 -7.10 16.38
C LEU A 70 3.04 -7.50 17.65
N TYR A 71 2.29 -6.58 18.19
CA TYR A 71 1.56 -6.73 19.44
C TYR A 71 0.10 -6.30 19.27
N HIS A 72 -0.75 -6.78 20.16
CA HIS A 72 -2.07 -6.19 20.40
C HIS A 72 -2.24 -5.88 21.89
N SER A 73 -2.60 -4.65 22.20
CA SER A 73 -2.84 -4.21 23.59
C SER A 73 -4.33 -4.15 23.90
N VAL A 74 -4.66 -4.47 25.16
CA VAL A 74 -5.97 -4.24 25.75
C VAL A 74 -5.74 -3.57 27.12
N ASN A 75 -6.22 -2.34 27.28
CA ASN A 75 -5.99 -1.53 28.49
C ASN A 75 -4.50 -1.49 28.89
N GLY A 76 -3.64 -1.22 27.92
CA GLY A 76 -2.20 -1.14 28.09
C GLY A 76 -1.45 -2.47 28.26
N ARG A 77 -2.17 -3.60 28.40
CA ARG A 77 -1.54 -4.92 28.47
C ARG A 77 -1.31 -5.47 27.06
N ALA A 78 -0.04 -5.59 26.67
CA ALA A 78 0.36 -6.11 25.39
C ALA A 78 0.37 -7.63 25.33
N VAL A 79 -0.17 -8.18 24.27
CA VAL A 79 -0.06 -9.58 23.85
C VAL A 79 0.80 -9.63 22.61
N SER A 80 1.89 -10.41 22.65
CA SER A 80 2.75 -10.63 21.50
C SER A 80 2.01 -11.46 20.46
N LEU A 81 2.12 -11.09 19.19
CA LEU A 81 1.54 -11.79 18.05
C LEU A 81 2.65 -12.54 17.28
N MET A 82 3.44 -11.83 16.50
CA MET A 82 4.46 -12.39 15.62
C MET A 82 5.47 -11.30 15.22
N ASN A 83 6.59 -11.68 14.61
CA ASN A 83 7.44 -10.69 13.96
C ASN A 83 6.93 -10.36 12.55
N ARG A 84 7.13 -9.12 12.09
CA ARG A 84 6.70 -8.68 10.75
C ARG A 84 7.30 -9.50 9.60
N SER A 85 8.46 -10.11 9.83
CA SER A 85 9.13 -10.99 8.84
C SER A 85 8.37 -12.30 8.59
N GLU A 86 7.47 -12.68 9.49
CA GLU A 86 6.62 -13.86 9.37
C GLU A 86 5.35 -13.58 8.53
N LEU A 87 5.03 -12.29 8.26
CA LEU A 87 3.92 -11.95 7.39
C LEU A 87 4.19 -12.43 5.96
N LYS A 88 3.23 -13.14 5.40
CA LYS A 88 3.31 -13.63 4.02
C LYS A 88 3.44 -12.50 3.00
N LEU A 89 2.80 -11.37 3.26
CA LEU A 89 2.82 -10.20 2.40
C LEU A 89 3.92 -9.24 2.80
N PRO A 90 4.84 -8.87 1.89
CA PRO A 90 5.90 -7.92 2.18
C PRO A 90 5.38 -6.48 2.25
N GLY A 91 6.15 -5.62 2.93
CA GLY A 91 5.96 -4.18 2.94
C GLY A 91 5.25 -3.64 4.19
N LEU A 92 5.68 -2.47 4.64
CA LEU A 92 5.17 -1.82 5.86
C LEU A 92 3.68 -1.48 5.79
N HIS A 93 3.14 -1.21 4.62
CA HIS A 93 1.70 -1.01 4.45
C HIS A 93 0.89 -2.28 4.72
N ASN A 94 1.46 -3.48 4.48
CA ASN A 94 0.81 -4.75 4.84
C ASN A 94 0.91 -5.02 6.34
N VAL A 95 1.95 -4.55 7.02
CA VAL A 95 1.98 -4.51 8.49
C VAL A 95 0.83 -3.66 9.04
N GLU A 96 0.61 -2.45 8.50
CA GLU A 96 -0.52 -1.60 8.89
C GLU A 96 -1.86 -2.29 8.65
N ASN A 97 -2.04 -2.93 7.50
CA ASN A 97 -3.24 -3.70 7.17
C ASN A 97 -3.46 -4.86 8.15
N PHE A 98 -2.40 -5.60 8.50
CA PHE A 98 -2.48 -6.69 9.48
C PHE A 98 -2.85 -6.17 10.87
N LEU A 99 -2.22 -5.10 11.35
CA LEU A 99 -2.50 -4.50 12.67
C LEU A 99 -3.95 -3.98 12.74
N ALA A 100 -4.45 -3.35 11.67
CA ALA A 100 -5.82 -2.90 11.56
C ALA A 100 -6.80 -4.08 11.58
N ALA A 101 -6.55 -5.13 10.79
CA ALA A 101 -7.38 -6.33 10.75
C ALA A 101 -7.38 -7.08 12.09
N ALA A 102 -6.20 -7.27 12.71
CA ALA A 102 -6.06 -7.85 14.04
C ALA A 102 -6.88 -7.10 15.08
N SER A 103 -6.82 -5.74 15.05
CA SER A 103 -7.61 -4.90 15.94
C SER A 103 -9.10 -5.02 15.69
N ALA A 104 -9.52 -5.21 14.43
CA ALA A 104 -10.94 -5.36 14.08
C ALA A 104 -11.53 -6.67 14.63
N VAL A 105 -10.78 -7.78 14.53
CA VAL A 105 -11.29 -9.12 14.91
C VAL A 105 -10.91 -9.53 16.35
N TRP A 106 -10.15 -8.70 17.07
CA TRP A 106 -9.73 -9.01 18.44
C TRP A 106 -10.93 -9.27 19.37
N GLY A 107 -10.87 -10.38 20.09
CA GLY A 107 -11.96 -10.83 20.93
C GLY A 107 -13.01 -11.68 20.21
N THR A 108 -12.95 -11.75 18.87
CA THR A 108 -13.75 -12.68 18.05
C THR A 108 -12.88 -13.86 17.59
N ALA A 109 -11.59 -13.58 17.27
CA ALA A 109 -10.60 -14.59 16.93
C ALA A 109 -9.51 -14.64 18.02
N THR A 110 -8.87 -15.79 18.18
CA THR A 110 -7.71 -15.98 19.07
C THR A 110 -6.45 -15.36 18.44
N ALA A 111 -5.47 -15.01 19.26
CA ALA A 111 -4.17 -14.52 18.78
C ALA A 111 -3.49 -15.50 17.80
N SER A 112 -3.59 -16.83 18.06
CA SER A 112 -3.07 -17.85 17.16
C SER A 112 -3.73 -17.80 15.79
N GLN A 113 -5.06 -17.75 15.73
CA GLN A 113 -5.79 -17.66 14.46
C GLN A 113 -5.45 -16.41 13.66
N ILE A 114 -5.26 -15.27 14.34
CA ILE A 114 -4.83 -14.00 13.72
C ILE A 114 -3.43 -14.19 13.11
N CYS A 115 -2.49 -14.78 13.85
CA CYS A 115 -1.14 -15.03 13.37
C CYS A 115 -1.12 -16.03 12.19
N ASP A 116 -1.92 -17.09 12.24
CA ASP A 116 -2.00 -18.08 11.16
C ASP A 116 -2.49 -17.46 9.85
N VAL A 117 -3.47 -16.54 9.93
CA VAL A 117 -3.88 -15.74 8.77
C VAL A 117 -2.72 -14.84 8.28
N GLY A 118 -2.01 -14.17 9.18
CA GLY A 118 -0.84 -13.35 8.81
C GLY A 118 0.24 -14.13 8.05
N ARG A 119 0.50 -15.38 8.45
CA ARG A 119 1.50 -16.27 7.82
C ARG A 119 1.01 -16.89 6.50
N SER A 120 -0.29 -17.05 6.31
CA SER A 120 -0.87 -17.78 5.17
C SER A 120 -1.50 -16.89 4.11
N PHE A 121 -2.00 -15.71 4.46
CA PHE A 121 -2.71 -14.81 3.56
C PHE A 121 -1.80 -14.29 2.46
N ALA A 122 -2.00 -14.78 1.24
CA ALA A 122 -1.15 -14.46 0.08
C ALA A 122 -1.53 -13.13 -0.62
N GLY A 123 -2.49 -12.39 -0.09
CA GLY A 123 -2.94 -11.12 -0.65
C GLY A 123 -4.25 -11.21 -1.41
N VAL A 124 -4.62 -10.08 -1.98
CA VAL A 124 -5.78 -9.94 -2.87
C VAL A 124 -5.26 -9.93 -4.30
N GLU A 125 -5.98 -10.56 -5.21
CA GLU A 125 -5.70 -10.51 -6.64
C GLU A 125 -5.40 -9.07 -7.11
N HIS A 126 -4.44 -8.92 -7.99
CA HIS A 126 -4.01 -7.65 -8.57
C HIS A 126 -3.36 -6.65 -7.60
N ARG A 127 -3.01 -7.06 -6.36
CA ARG A 127 -2.34 -6.20 -5.37
C ARG A 127 -1.01 -6.79 -4.95
N ILE A 128 0.07 -6.40 -5.63
CA ILE A 128 1.42 -7.00 -5.51
C ILE A 128 1.31 -8.54 -5.54
N GLU A 129 0.38 -9.02 -6.34
CA GLU A 129 0.09 -10.44 -6.50
C GLU A 129 1.27 -11.13 -7.15
N PHE A 130 1.83 -12.13 -6.47
CA PHE A 130 2.86 -12.97 -7.08
C PHE A 130 2.22 -13.84 -8.17
N VAL A 131 2.59 -13.59 -9.42
CA VAL A 131 2.05 -14.33 -10.58
C VAL A 131 2.87 -15.60 -10.84
N ARG A 132 4.19 -15.47 -10.94
CA ARG A 132 5.08 -16.60 -11.23
C ARG A 132 6.56 -16.26 -11.08
N ASN A 133 7.38 -17.29 -10.93
CA ASN A 133 8.82 -17.23 -11.19
C ASN A 133 9.10 -17.84 -12.56
N LYS A 134 9.82 -17.12 -13.41
CA LYS A 134 10.28 -17.60 -14.71
C LYS A 134 11.77 -17.33 -14.88
N ASN A 135 12.57 -18.39 -14.92
CA ASN A 135 14.03 -18.29 -15.06
C ASN A 135 14.71 -17.40 -14.00
N GLY A 136 14.27 -17.51 -12.74
CA GLY A 136 14.78 -16.68 -11.63
C GLY A 136 14.14 -15.30 -11.51
N VAL A 137 13.35 -14.86 -12.49
CA VAL A 137 12.64 -13.57 -12.47
C VAL A 137 11.26 -13.74 -11.84
N ARG A 138 11.00 -12.98 -10.76
CA ARG A 138 9.71 -12.95 -10.08
C ARG A 138 8.81 -11.92 -10.75
N TRP A 139 7.60 -12.34 -11.11
CA TRP A 139 6.59 -11.50 -11.75
C TRP A 139 5.47 -11.20 -10.76
N TYR A 140 5.10 -9.93 -10.69
CA TYR A 140 4.04 -9.45 -9.82
C TYR A 140 3.03 -8.63 -10.59
N ASN A 141 1.75 -8.76 -10.20
CA ASN A 141 0.64 -7.98 -10.72
C ASN A 141 0.16 -7.00 -9.64
N ASP A 142 0.26 -5.71 -9.91
CA ASP A 142 -0.22 -4.63 -9.03
C ASP A 142 -1.17 -3.69 -9.79
N SER A 143 -1.93 -4.23 -10.74
CA SER A 143 -2.81 -3.45 -11.62
C SER A 143 -3.93 -2.70 -10.88
N ILE A 144 -4.22 -3.05 -9.63
CA ILE A 144 -5.16 -2.31 -8.77
C ILE A 144 -4.54 -1.00 -8.23
N ALA A 145 -3.23 -0.79 -8.37
CA ALA A 145 -2.54 0.45 -7.99
C ALA A 145 -2.81 1.57 -9.02
N THR A 146 -4.06 1.98 -9.14
CA THR A 146 -4.56 2.95 -10.12
C THR A 146 -4.32 4.42 -9.76
N SER A 147 -3.40 4.70 -8.82
CA SER A 147 -2.98 6.05 -8.47
C SER A 147 -1.49 6.11 -8.16
N PRO A 148 -0.81 7.25 -8.42
CA PRO A 148 0.62 7.42 -8.15
C PRO A 148 1.03 7.04 -6.72
N THR A 149 0.24 7.41 -5.72
CA THR A 149 0.50 7.11 -4.31
C THR A 149 0.52 5.59 -4.02
N ARG A 150 -0.40 4.83 -4.63
CA ARG A 150 -0.43 3.37 -4.48
C ARG A 150 0.74 2.72 -5.20
N THR A 151 1.06 3.17 -6.40
CA THR A 151 2.23 2.68 -7.15
C THR A 151 3.53 2.93 -6.39
N VAL A 152 3.69 4.12 -5.77
CA VAL A 152 4.83 4.42 -4.88
C VAL A 152 4.94 3.42 -3.73
N ALA A 153 3.82 3.10 -3.07
CA ALA A 153 3.82 2.11 -1.99
C ALA A 153 4.21 0.71 -2.49
N GLY A 154 3.71 0.32 -3.66
CA GLY A 154 4.06 -0.95 -4.32
C GLY A 154 5.55 -1.04 -4.66
N LEU A 155 6.10 -0.02 -5.32
CA LEU A 155 7.52 0.01 -5.70
C LEU A 155 8.46 -0.05 -4.49
N ARG A 156 8.10 0.61 -3.38
CA ARG A 156 8.87 0.59 -2.12
C ARG A 156 8.78 -0.69 -1.32
N SER A 157 7.94 -1.64 -1.74
CA SER A 157 7.83 -2.96 -1.10
C SER A 157 8.93 -3.93 -1.53
N PHE A 158 9.77 -3.52 -2.49
CA PHE A 158 10.87 -4.32 -2.99
C PHE A 158 12.20 -3.63 -2.69
N ASP A 159 13.21 -4.40 -2.34
CA ASP A 159 14.56 -3.90 -2.09
C ASP A 159 15.37 -3.77 -3.38
N GLU A 160 15.10 -4.63 -4.36
CA GLU A 160 15.79 -4.63 -5.64
C GLU A 160 15.21 -3.60 -6.62
N ARG A 161 16.02 -3.15 -7.59
CA ARG A 161 15.52 -2.34 -8.71
C ARG A 161 14.69 -3.19 -9.67
N LEU A 162 13.57 -2.65 -10.07
CA LEU A 162 12.50 -3.33 -10.80
C LEU A 162 12.52 -3.03 -12.30
N ILE A 163 11.93 -3.93 -13.07
CA ILE A 163 11.38 -3.61 -14.40
C ILE A 163 9.89 -3.33 -14.17
N VAL A 164 9.46 -2.11 -14.48
CA VAL A 164 8.11 -1.64 -14.21
C VAL A 164 7.34 -1.50 -15.52
N ILE A 165 6.17 -2.14 -15.61
CA ILE A 165 5.20 -1.90 -16.67
C ILE A 165 4.16 -0.94 -16.07
N ALA A 166 4.01 0.24 -16.66
CA ALA A 166 3.09 1.25 -16.16
C ALA A 166 2.30 1.92 -17.29
N GLY A 167 1.12 2.42 -16.92
CA GLY A 167 0.21 3.11 -17.83
C GLY A 167 -1.24 2.67 -17.62
N GLY A 168 -2.12 3.11 -18.49
CA GLY A 168 -3.52 2.77 -18.42
C GLY A 168 -4.42 3.95 -18.72
N TYR A 169 -5.64 3.94 -18.18
CA TYR A 169 -6.64 4.97 -18.34
C TYR A 169 -6.27 6.25 -17.59
N ASP A 170 -6.50 7.41 -18.19
CA ASP A 170 -6.22 8.71 -17.58
C ASP A 170 -7.33 9.10 -16.60
N LYS A 171 -6.95 9.26 -15.33
CA LYS A 171 -7.80 9.75 -14.23
C LYS A 171 -7.49 11.21 -13.87
N HIS A 172 -6.80 11.93 -14.75
CA HIS A 172 -6.39 13.32 -14.53
C HIS A 172 -5.59 13.54 -13.25
N LEU A 173 -4.73 12.57 -12.89
CA LEU A 173 -3.84 12.64 -11.72
C LEU A 173 -2.45 13.09 -12.14
N SER A 174 -1.77 13.91 -11.31
CA SER A 174 -0.36 14.21 -11.52
C SER A 174 0.52 13.00 -11.22
N PHE A 175 1.48 12.73 -12.12
CA PHE A 175 2.50 11.69 -11.94
C PHE A 175 3.81 12.21 -11.33
N ASP A 176 3.91 13.52 -11.03
CA ASP A 176 5.10 14.11 -10.40
C ASP A 176 5.54 13.41 -9.11
N PRO A 177 4.63 13.02 -8.19
CA PRO A 177 5.02 12.31 -6.97
C PRO A 177 5.58 10.89 -7.22
N LEU A 178 5.26 10.28 -8.38
CA LEU A 178 5.74 8.94 -8.75
C LEU A 178 7.15 8.98 -9.35
N ALA A 179 7.50 10.05 -10.06
CA ALA A 179 8.73 10.14 -10.83
C ALA A 179 10.00 9.92 -10.00
N PRO A 180 10.23 10.56 -8.83
CA PRO A 180 11.41 10.32 -8.01
C PRO A 180 11.55 8.85 -7.58
N VAL A 181 10.44 8.18 -7.30
CA VAL A 181 10.45 6.78 -6.85
C VAL A 181 10.75 5.83 -8.02
N LEU A 182 10.27 6.15 -9.23
CA LEU A 182 10.66 5.41 -10.43
C LEU A 182 12.16 5.54 -10.71
N LEU A 183 12.76 6.73 -10.54
CA LEU A 183 14.20 6.93 -10.70
C LEU A 183 15.01 6.11 -9.69
N GLU A 184 14.52 5.99 -8.46
CA GLU A 184 15.17 5.23 -7.39
C GLU A 184 14.99 3.72 -7.58
N ARG A 185 13.78 3.25 -7.88
CA ARG A 185 13.37 1.85 -7.78
C ARG A 185 13.28 1.11 -9.10
N ALA A 186 13.20 1.80 -10.24
CA ALA A 186 13.15 1.14 -11.52
C ALA A 186 14.50 1.19 -12.25
N LYS A 187 14.93 0.06 -12.82
CA LYS A 187 16.02 0.00 -13.80
C LYS A 187 15.49 0.11 -15.24
N ARG A 188 14.24 -0.24 -15.45
CA ARG A 188 13.55 -0.12 -16.73
C ARG A 188 12.06 0.17 -16.53
N LEU A 189 11.53 1.09 -17.33
CA LEU A 189 10.13 1.50 -17.32
C LEU A 189 9.54 1.26 -18.70
N ILE A 190 8.53 0.41 -18.78
CA ILE A 190 7.85 0.10 -20.03
C ILE A 190 6.46 0.73 -19.95
N LEU A 191 6.20 1.66 -20.82
CA LEU A 191 5.00 2.49 -20.81
C LEU A 191 3.99 2.01 -21.85
N THR A 192 2.70 1.98 -21.46
CA THR A 192 1.60 1.60 -22.34
C THR A 192 0.32 2.35 -21.97
N GLY A 193 -0.65 2.42 -22.91
CA GLY A 193 -1.95 3.06 -22.67
C GLY A 193 -1.91 4.59 -22.66
N GLN A 194 -3.03 5.20 -22.28
CA GLN A 194 -3.26 6.65 -22.43
C GLN A 194 -2.31 7.52 -21.61
N THR A 195 -1.90 7.06 -20.44
CA THR A 195 -1.06 7.84 -19.52
C THR A 195 0.45 7.71 -19.78
N ALA A 196 0.85 6.93 -20.78
CA ALA A 196 2.27 6.67 -21.10
C ALA A 196 3.08 7.98 -21.26
N GLY A 197 2.60 8.90 -22.09
CA GLY A 197 3.29 10.18 -22.32
C GLY A 197 3.36 11.09 -21.09
N GLN A 198 2.33 11.08 -20.25
CA GLN A 198 2.30 11.88 -19.01
C GLN A 198 3.30 11.34 -17.99
N ILE A 199 3.38 10.01 -17.83
CA ILE A 199 4.35 9.36 -16.94
C ILE A 199 5.77 9.63 -17.44
N GLU A 200 6.01 9.49 -18.75
CA GLU A 200 7.32 9.78 -19.34
C GLU A 200 7.74 11.23 -19.11
N ALA A 201 6.84 12.18 -19.36
CA ALA A 201 7.12 13.60 -19.15
C ALA A 201 7.46 13.90 -17.67
N ALA A 202 6.69 13.36 -16.72
CA ALA A 202 6.97 13.53 -15.31
C ALA A 202 8.33 12.96 -14.91
N VAL A 203 8.69 11.78 -15.43
CA VAL A 203 9.98 11.12 -15.15
C VAL A 203 11.15 11.90 -15.76
N LYS A 204 11.04 12.34 -17.03
CA LYS A 204 12.10 13.10 -17.71
C LYS A 204 12.35 14.46 -17.10
N ASN A 205 11.30 15.10 -16.55
CA ASN A 205 11.39 16.40 -15.89
C ASN A 205 11.87 16.29 -14.42
N ALA A 206 11.92 15.09 -13.85
CA ALA A 206 12.33 14.90 -12.47
C ALA A 206 13.86 15.08 -12.32
N LYS A 207 14.25 15.74 -11.24
CA LYS A 207 15.67 15.92 -10.90
C LYS A 207 16.37 14.55 -10.75
N GLY A 208 17.50 14.38 -11.43
CA GLY A 208 18.30 13.17 -11.38
C GLY A 208 17.94 12.13 -12.46
N PHE A 209 17.09 12.48 -13.45
CA PHE A 209 16.75 11.56 -14.54
C PHE A 209 18.00 11.16 -15.34
N ALA A 210 18.84 12.12 -15.73
CA ALA A 210 20.03 11.88 -16.55
C ALA A 210 21.04 10.91 -15.87
N GLU A 211 21.13 10.99 -14.55
CA GLU A 211 22.07 10.19 -13.76
C GLU A 211 21.48 8.86 -13.29
N SER A 212 20.14 8.67 -13.39
CA SER A 212 19.43 7.50 -12.84
C SER A 212 19.74 6.19 -13.57
N GLY A 213 20.14 6.31 -14.84
CA GLY A 213 20.29 5.14 -15.73
C GLY A 213 18.97 4.42 -16.04
N LEU A 214 17.83 5.06 -15.78
CA LEU A 214 16.51 4.49 -16.09
C LEU A 214 16.29 4.44 -17.60
N VAL A 215 16.04 3.23 -18.13
CA VAL A 215 15.68 3.03 -19.53
C VAL A 215 14.17 3.07 -19.66
N ILE A 216 13.66 3.85 -20.63
CA ILE A 216 12.22 3.96 -20.92
C ILE A 216 11.94 3.34 -22.28
N ASP A 217 10.98 2.42 -22.33
CA ASP A 217 10.44 1.82 -23.54
C ASP A 217 8.94 2.11 -23.65
N HIS A 218 8.42 2.02 -24.88
CA HIS A 218 6.99 2.07 -25.17
C HIS A 218 6.51 0.74 -25.71
N ALA A 219 5.29 0.38 -25.35
CA ALA A 219 4.59 -0.79 -25.89
C ALA A 219 3.18 -0.41 -26.31
N SER A 220 2.72 -0.98 -27.41
CA SER A 220 1.40 -0.74 -27.96
C SER A 220 0.29 -1.34 -27.07
N ASP A 221 0.60 -2.45 -26.41
CA ASP A 221 -0.33 -3.16 -25.53
C ASP A 221 0.41 -3.87 -24.38
N LEU A 222 -0.37 -4.45 -23.45
CA LEU A 222 0.17 -5.17 -22.30
C LEU A 222 0.96 -6.41 -22.74
N ALA A 223 0.56 -7.09 -23.80
CA ALA A 223 1.24 -8.30 -24.24
C ALA A 223 2.65 -7.98 -24.78
N GLU A 224 2.78 -6.87 -25.51
CA GLU A 224 4.08 -6.37 -25.95
C GLU A 224 4.93 -5.89 -24.77
N ALA A 225 4.33 -5.16 -23.83
CA ALA A 225 5.03 -4.72 -22.62
C ALA A 225 5.60 -5.90 -21.82
N VAL A 226 4.84 -6.98 -21.65
CA VAL A 226 5.30 -8.20 -20.98
C VAL A 226 6.41 -8.89 -21.77
N ARG A 227 6.34 -8.94 -23.10
CA ARG A 227 7.42 -9.50 -23.94
C ARG A 227 8.71 -8.69 -23.79
N THR A 228 8.61 -7.37 -23.85
CA THR A 228 9.75 -6.45 -23.67
C THR A 228 10.37 -6.61 -22.29
N ALA A 229 9.55 -6.66 -21.23
CA ALA A 229 10.01 -6.91 -19.88
C ALA A 229 10.73 -8.26 -19.75
N ASN A 230 10.20 -9.33 -20.36
CA ASN A 230 10.80 -10.66 -20.31
C ASN A 230 12.16 -10.73 -21.02
N VAL A 231 12.37 -9.96 -22.08
CA VAL A 231 13.67 -9.86 -22.76
C VAL A 231 14.67 -9.08 -21.90
N ALA A 232 14.22 -7.97 -21.31
CA ALA A 232 15.04 -7.09 -20.48
C ALA A 232 15.44 -7.67 -19.11
N ALA A 233 14.75 -8.72 -18.65
CA ALA A 233 14.97 -9.36 -17.36
C ALA A 233 16.07 -10.47 -17.39
N ARG A 234 16.71 -10.70 -18.53
CA ARG A 234 17.76 -11.72 -18.73
C ARG A 234 19.13 -11.21 -18.34
#